data_ab809ccc5d3c62d4f0a19445b56b2366
#
_entry.id   ab809ccc5d3c62d4f0a19445b56b2366
#
_cell.length_a   1.000
_cell.length_b   1.000
_cell.length_c   1.000
_cell.angle_alpha   90.00
_cell.angle_beta   90.00
_cell.angle_gamma   90.00
#
_symmetry.space_group_name_H-M   'P 1'
#
loop_
_entity.id
_entity.type
_entity.pdbx_description
1 polymer ?
#
loop_
_entity_poly.entity_id
_entity_poly.type
_entity_poly.pdbx_seq_one_letter_code
_entity_poly.pdbx_strand_id
1 'polypeptide(L)'
;MKKNLLLLAGLLVTSLSWADIKVVYHLSEGIPQASRAMGNIRNHLAADPKVKIVVVAHGLGIDFLLDGAVNQMDQAFAGGVSDLANKGVEFRVCNNTLVARKISTDKLLMEAKVVPAGVAEVATLQAKQGFVYLRP
;
A
#
# COMPACT_ATOMS: atom_id res chain seq x y z
N MET A 1 24.04 -58.56 29.30
CA MET A 1 24.23 -57.55 28.23
C MET A 1 23.09 -56.54 28.33
N LYS A 2 23.35 -55.38 28.94
CA LYS A 2 22.36 -54.31 29.06
C LYS A 2 22.50 -53.40 27.84
N LYS A 3 21.47 -53.32 26.93
CA LYS A 3 21.43 -52.42 25.84
C LYS A 3 20.90 -51.05 26.31
N ASN A 4 21.79 -50.07 26.38
CA ASN A 4 21.41 -48.68 26.65
C ASN A 4 20.79 -48.08 25.38
N LEU A 5 19.48 -47.81 25.43
CA LEU A 5 18.76 -47.08 24.41
C LEU A 5 18.86 -45.59 24.71
N LEU A 6 19.73 -44.87 24.02
CA LEU A 6 19.81 -43.41 24.10
C LEU A 6 18.64 -42.83 23.29
N LEU A 7 17.64 -42.32 23.98
CA LEU A 7 16.60 -41.48 23.37
C LEU A 7 17.22 -40.09 23.08
N LEU A 8 17.48 -39.78 21.82
CA LEU A 8 17.77 -38.42 21.35
C LEU A 8 16.44 -37.64 21.28
N ALA A 9 16.17 -36.84 22.33
CA ALA A 9 15.07 -35.88 22.24
C ALA A 9 15.50 -34.70 21.36
N GLY A 10 15.08 -34.70 20.10
CA GLY A 10 15.26 -33.56 19.19
C GLY A 10 14.40 -32.39 19.64
N LEU A 11 15.02 -31.31 20.14
CA LEU A 11 14.33 -30.03 20.35
C LEU A 11 13.94 -29.45 18.97
N LEU A 12 12.66 -29.54 18.64
CA LEU A 12 12.09 -28.73 17.55
C LEU A 12 12.03 -27.28 18.03
N VAL A 13 13.02 -26.48 17.64
CA VAL A 13 12.95 -25.02 17.78
C VAL A 13 12.02 -24.51 16.67
N THR A 14 10.74 -24.36 16.98
CA THR A 14 9.81 -23.63 16.10
C THR A 14 10.16 -22.15 16.17
N SER A 15 10.84 -21.64 15.17
CA SER A 15 11.03 -20.20 15.01
C SER A 15 9.65 -19.58 14.77
N LEU A 16 9.14 -18.80 15.74
CA LEU A 16 7.98 -17.93 15.52
C LEU A 16 8.40 -16.88 14.48
N SER A 17 8.08 -17.13 13.21
CA SER A 17 8.17 -16.12 12.17
C SER A 17 6.96 -15.20 12.32
N TRP A 18 7.18 -13.98 12.80
CA TRP A 18 6.16 -12.94 12.80
C TRP A 18 5.92 -12.54 11.33
N ALA A 19 4.67 -12.65 10.88
CA ALA A 19 4.30 -12.23 9.54
C ALA A 19 4.52 -10.72 9.38
N ASP A 20 5.00 -10.28 8.21
CA ASP A 20 5.18 -8.87 7.89
C ASP A 20 3.85 -8.12 8.02
N ILE A 21 3.89 -6.92 8.58
CA ILE A 21 2.73 -6.05 8.70
C ILE A 21 2.31 -5.61 7.30
N LYS A 22 1.00 -5.65 7.04
CA LYS A 22 0.39 -5.20 5.78
C LYS A 22 -0.57 -4.06 6.07
N VAL A 23 -0.47 -2.98 5.33
CA VAL A 23 -1.23 -1.76 5.57
C VAL A 23 -1.87 -1.25 4.31
N VAL A 24 -3.16 -0.95 4.36
CA VAL A 24 -3.86 -0.21 3.31
C VAL A 24 -4.02 1.25 3.73
N TYR A 25 -3.41 2.16 2.97
CA TYR A 25 -3.63 3.60 3.06
C TYR A 25 -4.80 3.97 2.16
N HIS A 26 -5.87 4.48 2.75
CA HIS A 26 -7.08 4.83 2.03
C HIS A 26 -7.18 6.34 1.80
N LEU A 27 -7.18 6.76 0.54
CA LEU A 27 -7.26 8.16 0.12
C LEU A 27 -8.56 8.42 -0.64
N SER A 28 -9.34 9.38 -0.16
CA SER A 28 -10.60 9.81 -0.80
C SER A 28 -10.75 11.33 -0.88
N GLU A 29 -9.83 12.06 -0.29
CA GLU A 29 -9.76 13.51 -0.30
C GLU A 29 -8.64 13.95 -1.26
N GLY A 30 -8.59 15.23 -1.60
CA GLY A 30 -7.67 15.75 -2.63
C GLY A 30 -6.19 15.82 -2.21
N ILE A 31 -5.49 16.70 -2.89
CA ILE A 31 -4.03 16.90 -2.78
C ILE A 31 -3.49 17.05 -1.34
N PRO A 32 -4.16 17.77 -0.41
CA PRO A 32 -3.65 17.87 0.96
C PRO A 32 -3.54 16.52 1.68
N GLN A 33 -4.55 15.63 1.51
CA GLN A 33 -4.49 14.29 2.06
C GLN A 33 -3.37 13.46 1.41
N ALA A 34 -3.23 13.55 0.08
CA ALA A 34 -2.17 12.85 -0.64
C ALA A 34 -0.78 13.26 -0.16
N SER A 35 -0.56 14.56 0.04
CA SER A 35 0.72 15.09 0.57
C SER A 35 1.03 14.52 1.95
N ARG A 36 0.05 14.47 2.87
CA ARG A 36 0.23 13.83 4.18
C ARG A 36 0.52 12.33 4.05
N ALA A 37 -0.22 11.65 3.18
CA ALA A 37 -0.03 10.22 2.94
C ALA A 37 1.38 9.89 2.46
N MET A 38 1.92 10.65 1.51
CA MET A 38 3.28 10.46 1.00
C MET A 38 4.33 10.61 2.10
N GLY A 39 4.15 11.57 3.00
CA GLY A 39 5.01 11.75 4.18
C GLY A 39 4.90 10.58 5.17
N ASN A 40 3.67 10.20 5.50
CA ASN A 40 3.40 9.09 6.42
C ASN A 40 3.96 7.75 5.90
N ILE A 41 3.82 7.47 4.61
CA ILE A 41 4.35 6.25 3.98
C ILE A 41 5.89 6.21 4.06
N ARG A 42 6.58 7.33 3.79
CA ARG A 42 8.04 7.41 3.95
C ARG A 42 8.48 7.12 5.38
N ASN A 43 7.79 7.73 6.35
CA ASN A 43 8.07 7.52 7.78
C ASN A 43 7.78 6.07 8.19
N HIS A 44 6.72 5.48 7.67
CA HIS A 44 6.35 4.09 7.96
C HIS A 44 7.41 3.13 7.44
N LEU A 45 7.85 3.28 6.18
CA LEU A 45 8.92 2.47 5.60
C LEU A 45 10.27 2.66 6.31
N ALA A 46 10.55 3.85 6.84
CA ALA A 46 11.76 4.11 7.63
C ALA A 46 11.71 3.40 8.99
N ALA A 47 10.53 3.32 9.61
CA ALA A 47 10.33 2.65 10.90
C ALA A 47 10.23 1.12 10.76
N ASP A 48 9.60 0.65 9.69
CA ASP A 48 9.42 -0.78 9.36
C ASP A 48 9.72 -1.02 7.87
N PRO A 49 10.95 -1.34 7.50
CA PRO A 49 11.33 -1.57 6.11
C PRO A 49 10.67 -2.80 5.46
N LYS A 50 10.06 -3.69 6.25
CA LYS A 50 9.38 -4.90 5.76
C LYS A 50 7.89 -4.72 5.58
N VAL A 51 7.33 -3.59 6.00
CA VAL A 51 5.89 -3.35 5.88
C VAL A 51 5.45 -3.41 4.41
N LYS A 52 4.34 -4.10 4.16
CA LYS A 52 3.69 -4.11 2.83
C LYS A 52 2.63 -3.03 2.79
N ILE A 53 2.78 -2.07 1.91
CA ILE A 53 1.87 -0.94 1.78
C ILE A 53 1.15 -0.98 0.44
N VAL A 54 -0.18 -0.90 0.51
CA VAL A 54 -1.06 -0.65 -0.63
C VAL A 54 -1.79 0.67 -0.39
N VAL A 55 -1.70 1.58 -1.33
CA VAL A 55 -2.47 2.82 -1.36
C VAL A 55 -3.69 2.60 -2.24
N VAL A 56 -4.89 2.79 -1.71
CA VAL A 56 -6.13 2.72 -2.49
C VAL A 56 -6.75 4.10 -2.54
N ALA A 57 -6.93 4.63 -3.74
CA ALA A 57 -7.43 5.96 -3.99
C ALA A 57 -8.74 5.94 -4.79
N HIS A 58 -9.72 6.75 -4.34
CA HIS A 58 -10.96 6.99 -5.06
C HIS A 58 -11.45 8.44 -4.86
N GLY A 59 -12.47 8.86 -5.61
CA GLY A 59 -12.96 10.24 -5.56
C GLY A 59 -11.85 11.24 -5.85
N LEU A 60 -11.72 12.28 -5.05
CA LEU A 60 -10.64 13.25 -5.18
C LEU A 60 -9.28 12.69 -4.75
N GLY A 61 -9.27 11.57 -4.05
CA GLY A 61 -8.04 10.91 -3.61
C GLY A 61 -7.15 10.40 -4.73
N ILE A 62 -7.65 10.33 -5.97
CA ILE A 62 -6.84 9.91 -7.14
C ILE A 62 -5.98 11.04 -7.71
N ASP A 63 -6.25 12.29 -7.36
CA ASP A 63 -5.69 13.46 -8.06
C ASP A 63 -4.16 13.48 -8.10
N PHE A 64 -3.49 13.03 -7.05
CA PHE A 64 -2.03 12.97 -7.00
C PHE A 64 -1.41 11.91 -7.92
N LEU A 65 -2.21 10.95 -8.41
CA LEU A 65 -1.80 9.91 -9.34
C LEU A 65 -2.08 10.28 -10.81
N LEU A 66 -2.58 11.49 -11.07
CA LEU A 66 -2.73 12.01 -12.41
C LEU A 66 -1.39 12.58 -12.90
N ASP A 67 -1.11 12.39 -14.18
CA ASP A 67 0.07 12.97 -14.82
C ASP A 67 0.06 14.51 -14.68
N GLY A 68 1.22 15.06 -14.31
CA GLY A 68 1.39 16.49 -14.07
C GLY A 68 0.84 16.99 -12.72
N ALA A 69 0.30 16.12 -11.85
CA ALA A 69 -0.18 16.53 -10.52
C ALA A 69 0.95 17.10 -9.65
N VAL A 70 0.67 18.23 -9.01
CA VAL A 70 1.58 18.92 -8.10
C VAL A 70 0.96 19.09 -6.71
N ASN A 71 1.80 19.20 -5.68
CA ASN A 71 1.38 19.52 -4.33
C ASN A 71 1.18 21.04 -4.17
N GLN A 72 0.87 21.48 -2.95
CA GLN A 72 0.65 22.90 -2.61
C GLN A 72 1.90 23.79 -2.75
N MET A 73 3.08 23.21 -2.96
CA MET A 73 4.36 23.90 -3.19
C MET A 73 4.86 23.72 -4.63
N ASP A 74 3.95 23.42 -5.57
CA ASP A 74 4.25 23.17 -6.98
C ASP A 74 5.26 22.04 -7.25
N GLN A 75 5.40 21.11 -6.29
CA GLN A 75 6.26 19.95 -6.46
C GLN A 75 5.48 18.79 -7.06
N ALA A 76 5.99 18.17 -8.12
CA ALA A 76 5.37 17.05 -8.79
C ALA A 76 5.31 15.80 -7.90
N PHE A 77 4.16 15.11 -7.91
CA PHE A 77 4.01 13.83 -7.21
C PHE A 77 4.73 12.68 -7.91
N ALA A 78 4.89 12.74 -9.22
CA ALA A 78 5.41 11.64 -10.03
C ALA A 78 6.71 11.03 -9.49
N GLY A 79 7.70 11.87 -9.16
CA GLY A 79 8.99 11.41 -8.62
C GLY A 79 8.83 10.68 -7.28
N GLY A 80 8.04 11.24 -6.35
CA GLY A 80 7.80 10.62 -5.05
C GLY A 80 6.99 9.33 -5.14
N VAL A 81 6.02 9.26 -6.05
CA VAL A 81 5.24 8.03 -6.32
C VAL A 81 6.16 6.94 -6.88
N SER A 82 7.00 7.27 -7.86
CA SER A 82 7.97 6.33 -8.43
C SER A 82 8.97 5.82 -7.39
N ASP A 83 9.51 6.70 -6.55
CA ASP A 83 10.43 6.33 -5.46
C ASP A 83 9.78 5.34 -4.47
N LEU A 84 8.52 5.58 -4.09
CA LEU A 84 7.79 4.69 -3.19
C LEU A 84 7.42 3.36 -3.87
N ALA A 85 7.04 3.39 -5.14
CA ALA A 85 6.78 2.18 -5.92
C ALA A 85 8.04 1.29 -6.04
N ASN A 86 9.20 1.89 -6.23
CA ASN A 86 10.48 1.20 -6.24
C ASN A 86 10.83 0.55 -4.88
N LYS A 87 10.23 1.04 -3.79
CA LYS A 87 10.33 0.45 -2.45
C LYS A 87 9.23 -0.57 -2.15
N GLY A 88 8.41 -0.92 -3.15
CA GLY A 88 7.37 -1.94 -3.05
C GLY A 88 5.99 -1.42 -2.66
N VAL A 89 5.75 -0.11 -2.60
CA VAL A 89 4.42 0.45 -2.40
C VAL A 89 3.59 0.28 -3.67
N GLU A 90 2.38 -0.26 -3.52
CA GLU A 90 1.43 -0.36 -4.63
C GLU A 90 0.42 0.79 -4.57
N PHE A 91 0.13 1.40 -5.72
CA PHE A 91 -0.89 2.43 -5.87
C PHE A 91 -2.05 1.89 -6.70
N ARG A 92 -3.27 1.87 -6.13
CA ARG A 92 -4.49 1.34 -6.76
C ARG A 92 -5.53 2.43 -6.90
N VAL A 93 -6.07 2.59 -8.12
CA VAL A 93 -7.03 3.63 -8.50
C VAL A 93 -8.38 3.03 -8.82
N CYS A 94 -9.43 3.58 -8.25
CA CYS A 94 -10.81 3.17 -8.45
C CYS A 94 -11.29 3.47 -9.89
N ASN A 95 -11.65 2.45 -10.66
CA ASN A 95 -12.21 2.61 -12.00
C ASN A 95 -13.55 3.35 -11.99
N ASN A 96 -14.40 3.12 -10.99
CA ASN A 96 -15.67 3.85 -10.88
C ASN A 96 -15.45 5.37 -10.76
N THR A 97 -14.37 5.80 -10.09
CA THR A 97 -13.98 7.21 -10.02
C THR A 97 -13.55 7.73 -11.38
N LEU A 98 -12.73 6.97 -12.11
CA LEU A 98 -12.28 7.36 -13.45
C LEU A 98 -13.46 7.55 -14.39
N VAL A 99 -14.39 6.59 -14.39
CA VAL A 99 -15.61 6.65 -15.23
C VAL A 99 -16.49 7.86 -14.83
N ALA A 100 -16.78 8.04 -13.55
CA ALA A 100 -17.62 9.12 -13.06
C ALA A 100 -17.03 10.51 -13.36
N ARG A 101 -15.71 10.65 -13.29
CA ARG A 101 -14.98 11.89 -13.56
C ARG A 101 -14.55 12.05 -15.03
N LYS A 102 -14.86 11.06 -15.89
CA LYS A 102 -14.49 11.03 -17.31
C LYS A 102 -12.97 11.20 -17.52
N ILE A 103 -12.19 10.55 -16.67
CA ILE A 103 -10.72 10.54 -16.73
C ILE A 103 -10.28 9.27 -17.45
N SER A 104 -9.52 9.41 -18.52
CA SER A 104 -8.94 8.28 -19.24
C SER A 104 -7.72 7.72 -18.48
N THR A 105 -7.51 6.40 -18.57
CA THR A 105 -6.42 5.72 -17.88
C THR A 105 -5.03 6.15 -18.32
N ASP A 106 -4.89 6.69 -19.55
CA ASP A 106 -3.63 7.25 -20.06
C ASP A 106 -3.19 8.53 -19.33
N LYS A 107 -4.07 9.11 -18.51
CA LYS A 107 -3.77 10.27 -17.66
C LYS A 107 -3.19 9.87 -16.30
N LEU A 108 -3.12 8.60 -15.99
CA LEU A 108 -2.55 8.11 -14.73
C LEU A 108 -1.03 7.96 -14.84
N LEU A 109 -0.34 8.15 -13.71
CA LEU A 109 1.05 7.74 -13.58
C LEU A 109 1.17 6.23 -13.84
N MET A 110 2.29 5.81 -14.42
CA MET A 110 2.51 4.40 -14.79
C MET A 110 2.51 3.43 -13.60
N GLU A 111 2.79 3.92 -12.40
CA GLU A 111 2.77 3.15 -11.16
C GLU A 111 1.36 2.84 -10.66
N ALA A 112 0.35 3.57 -11.15
CA ALA A 112 -1.04 3.39 -10.73
C ALA A 112 -1.68 2.20 -11.43
N LYS A 113 -2.23 1.27 -10.63
CA LYS A 113 -3.00 0.11 -11.12
C LYS A 113 -4.48 0.38 -10.94
N VAL A 114 -5.27 0.17 -11.98
CA VAL A 114 -6.73 0.36 -11.90
C VAL A 114 -7.37 -0.88 -11.29
N VAL A 115 -8.27 -0.65 -10.31
CA VAL A 115 -9.11 -1.67 -9.69
C VAL A 115 -10.58 -1.33 -9.93
N PRO A 116 -11.51 -2.32 -9.98
CA PRO A 116 -12.92 -2.06 -10.31
C PRO A 116 -13.60 -1.04 -9.39
N ALA A 117 -13.41 -1.16 -8.08
CA ALA A 117 -14.00 -0.28 -7.07
C ALA A 117 -13.07 -0.13 -5.87
N GLY A 118 -12.65 1.11 -5.56
CA GLY A 118 -11.71 1.38 -4.48
C GLY A 118 -12.23 0.93 -3.10
N VAL A 119 -13.51 1.17 -2.80
CA VAL A 119 -14.11 0.74 -1.52
C VAL A 119 -14.17 -0.78 -1.37
N ALA A 120 -14.44 -1.52 -2.46
CA ALA A 120 -14.41 -2.97 -2.44
C ALA A 120 -12.99 -3.51 -2.29
N GLU A 121 -12.03 -2.83 -2.90
CA GLU A 121 -10.60 -3.17 -2.77
C GLU A 121 -10.12 -3.04 -1.33
N VAL A 122 -10.43 -1.92 -0.65
CA VAL A 122 -10.11 -1.72 0.77
C VAL A 122 -10.71 -2.84 1.62
N ALA A 123 -12.00 -3.16 1.42
CA ALA A 123 -12.68 -4.21 2.15
C ALA A 123 -12.02 -5.59 1.93
N THR A 124 -11.67 -5.92 0.69
CA THR A 124 -11.01 -7.18 0.34
C THR A 124 -9.62 -7.31 0.96
N LEU A 125 -8.81 -6.24 0.90
CA LEU A 125 -7.49 -6.21 1.53
C LEU A 125 -7.59 -6.49 3.03
N GLN A 126 -8.54 -5.87 3.72
CA GLN A 126 -8.74 -6.08 5.15
C GLN A 126 -9.30 -7.47 5.47
N ALA A 127 -10.43 -7.84 4.86
CA ALA A 127 -11.18 -9.04 5.24
C ALA A 127 -10.51 -10.35 4.79
N LYS A 128 -9.80 -10.35 3.64
CA LYS A 128 -9.25 -11.56 3.04
C LYS A 128 -7.73 -11.64 3.07
N GLN A 129 -7.04 -10.51 3.20
CA GLN A 129 -5.57 -10.47 3.07
C GLN A 129 -4.86 -9.95 4.33
N GLY A 130 -5.62 -9.59 5.38
CA GLY A 130 -5.07 -9.21 6.69
C GLY A 130 -4.39 -7.84 6.71
N PHE A 131 -4.82 -6.91 5.86
CA PHE A 131 -4.32 -5.54 5.88
C PHE A 131 -4.93 -4.72 7.02
N VAL A 132 -4.11 -3.95 7.70
CA VAL A 132 -4.54 -2.93 8.66
C VAL A 132 -4.92 -1.66 7.91
N TYR A 133 -6.02 -1.02 8.30
CA TYR A 133 -6.53 0.19 7.66
C TYR A 133 -5.91 1.45 8.27
N LEU A 134 -5.39 2.34 7.42
CA LEU A 134 -4.96 3.68 7.79
C LEU A 134 -5.58 4.73 6.85
N ARG A 135 -6.08 5.80 7.47
CA ARG A 135 -6.51 7.01 6.76
C ARG A 135 -5.59 8.16 7.17
N PRO A 136 -4.76 8.68 6.26
CA PRO A 136 -3.83 9.77 6.54
C PRO A 136 -4.53 11.13 6.66
#